data_382d0981ae3a56137014ee1a3c94e2be
#
_entry.id   382d0981ae3a56137014ee1a3c94e2be
#
_cell.length_a   1.000
_cell.length_b   1.000
_cell.length_c   1.000
_cell.angle_alpha   90.00
_cell.angle_beta   90.00
_cell.angle_gamma   90.00
#
_symmetry.space_group_name_H-M   'P 1'
#
loop_
_entity.id
_entity.type
_entity.pdbx_description
1 polymer ?
#
loop_
_entity_poly.entity_id
_entity_poly.type
_entity_poly.pdbx_seq_one_letter_code
_entity_poly.pdbx_strand_id
1 'polypeptide(L)'
;MTSPSPVPVPAALTRRYSRTAEGRAWLASLPGVIANALEAFSLVPDVAPGAEPWSGHGAVVVPVRLNDGAPGVLKAAYPHEESRTEHLALGLWDGRGAVRLIAADPEAGVLVLERLEATRSLQEVPLAAAAAVWGGLVRRISIAPDGRPAWRGFEQVAALAERWSDEFPERWEALGRPFPRWLLEAALEVCQTRGAVGRRSGVDVLVHADLHFLNILARPGTAAGSGDPDNYRVIDPHPLVGEAEFAVAPLLWNRLAELSAADPAAALLERCHDFSAAAGLDGDVARQWALAREVENSLWYAEERNDGGRTRSLWVASTLAGQTLDGLPMPADLPVPGATGPSRR
;
A
#
# COMPACT_ATOMS: atom_id res chain seq x y z
N MET A 1 20.01 21.71 30.57
CA MET A 1 19.18 21.35 29.40
C MET A 1 18.48 20.04 29.77
N THR A 2 17.18 20.08 29.99
CA THR A 2 16.40 18.84 30.23
C THR A 2 16.37 18.00 28.96
N SER A 3 16.86 16.76 29.04
CA SER A 3 16.70 15.81 27.93
C SER A 3 15.22 15.77 27.54
N PRO A 4 14.87 15.86 26.24
CA PRO A 4 13.49 15.74 25.83
C PRO A 4 12.93 14.42 26.32
N SER A 5 11.68 14.42 26.82
CA SER A 5 10.99 13.20 27.22
C SER A 5 10.99 12.22 26.02
N PRO A 6 11.31 10.95 26.25
CA PRO A 6 11.35 9.98 25.17
C PRO A 6 9.96 9.90 24.48
N VAL A 7 9.96 9.91 23.15
CA VAL A 7 8.73 9.72 22.37
C VAL A 7 8.18 8.32 22.66
N PRO A 8 6.93 8.19 23.14
CA PRO A 8 6.39 6.87 23.48
C PRO A 8 6.17 6.02 22.22
N VAL A 9 6.32 4.70 22.36
CA VAL A 9 5.98 3.75 21.30
C VAL A 9 4.46 3.50 21.32
N PRO A 10 3.74 3.69 20.19
CA PRO A 10 2.31 3.48 20.14
C PRO A 10 1.87 2.09 20.57
N ALA A 11 0.83 2.00 21.41
CA ALA A 11 0.31 0.74 21.93
C ALA A 11 -0.16 -0.22 20.82
N ALA A 12 -0.62 0.30 19.68
CA ALA A 12 -1.02 -0.49 18.52
C ALA A 12 0.16 -1.29 17.94
N LEU A 13 1.34 -0.67 17.80
CA LEU A 13 2.55 -1.34 17.33
C LEU A 13 3.06 -2.35 18.34
N THR A 14 3.05 -1.99 19.64
CA THR A 14 3.44 -2.92 20.69
C THR A 14 2.60 -4.20 20.65
N ARG A 15 1.29 -4.10 20.51
CA ARG A 15 0.40 -5.29 20.38
C ARG A 15 0.72 -6.14 19.16
N ARG A 16 1.09 -5.51 18.04
CA ARG A 16 1.37 -6.20 16.76
C ARG A 16 2.72 -6.90 16.79
N TYR A 17 3.76 -6.19 17.16
CA TYR A 17 5.15 -6.63 17.02
C TYR A 17 5.72 -7.36 18.25
N SER A 18 5.03 -7.40 19.39
CA SER A 18 5.50 -8.12 20.57
C SER A 18 5.46 -9.66 20.43
N ARG A 19 4.83 -10.20 19.40
CA ARG A 19 4.63 -11.64 19.21
C ARG A 19 5.89 -12.37 18.74
N THR A 20 6.75 -11.72 17.95
CA THR A 20 8.00 -12.29 17.44
C THR A 20 9.23 -11.74 18.17
N ALA A 21 10.35 -12.46 18.12
CA ALA A 21 11.61 -12.00 18.74
C ALA A 21 12.14 -10.74 18.03
N GLU A 22 12.10 -10.71 16.71
CA GLU A 22 12.51 -9.61 15.85
C GLU A 22 11.65 -8.36 16.11
N GLY A 23 10.33 -8.54 16.22
CA GLY A 23 9.41 -7.45 16.53
C GLY A 23 9.67 -6.84 17.90
N ARG A 24 9.94 -7.65 18.93
CA ARG A 24 10.32 -7.16 20.27
C ARG A 24 11.67 -6.40 20.24
N ALA A 25 12.65 -6.91 19.50
CA ALA A 25 13.94 -6.24 19.34
C ALA A 25 13.77 -4.87 18.67
N TRP A 26 12.98 -4.80 17.60
CA TRP A 26 12.66 -3.54 16.93
C TRP A 26 11.94 -2.55 17.88
N LEU A 27 10.89 -2.99 18.58
CA LEU A 27 10.18 -2.14 19.54
C LEU A 27 11.12 -1.58 20.62
N ALA A 28 12.07 -2.39 21.09
CA ALA A 28 13.06 -1.96 22.07
C ALA A 28 14.07 -0.96 21.51
N SER A 29 14.38 -1.01 20.22
CA SER A 29 15.31 -0.08 19.55
C SER A 29 14.68 1.27 19.20
N LEU A 30 13.35 1.33 18.98
CA LEU A 30 12.64 2.52 18.51
C LEU A 30 12.94 3.81 19.28
N PRO A 31 12.92 3.83 20.63
CA PRO A 31 13.20 5.08 21.37
C PRO A 31 14.59 5.64 21.03
N GLY A 32 15.60 4.77 20.89
CA GLY A 32 16.96 5.16 20.50
C GLY A 32 17.03 5.65 19.05
N VAL A 33 16.42 4.92 18.13
CA VAL A 33 16.36 5.28 16.69
C VAL A 33 15.70 6.66 16.52
N ILE A 34 14.56 6.89 17.19
CA ILE A 34 13.86 8.17 17.11
C ILE A 34 14.71 9.30 17.72
N ALA A 35 15.32 9.08 18.90
CA ALA A 35 16.15 10.11 19.55
C ALA A 35 17.37 10.50 18.69
N ASN A 36 18.07 9.51 18.14
CA ASN A 36 19.20 9.74 17.25
C ASN A 36 18.78 10.50 15.97
N ALA A 37 17.65 10.14 15.38
CA ALA A 37 17.14 10.81 14.20
C ALA A 37 16.71 12.26 14.48
N LEU A 38 16.05 12.52 15.62
CA LEU A 38 15.70 13.88 16.05
C LEU A 38 16.94 14.77 16.18
N GLU A 39 18.02 14.25 16.76
CA GLU A 39 19.30 14.96 16.89
C GLU A 39 19.98 15.14 15.52
N ALA A 40 20.14 14.06 14.76
CA ALA A 40 20.86 14.07 13.48
C ALA A 40 20.23 15.03 12.45
N PHE A 41 18.89 15.08 12.40
CA PHE A 41 18.16 15.97 11.49
C PHE A 41 17.73 17.29 12.15
N SER A 42 18.15 17.54 13.40
CA SER A 42 17.83 18.75 14.17
C SER A 42 16.31 19.03 14.23
N LEU A 43 15.54 18.01 14.57
CA LEU A 43 14.08 18.05 14.63
C LEU A 43 13.58 18.25 16.05
N VAL A 44 12.48 18.98 16.21
CA VAL A 44 11.80 19.17 17.49
C VAL A 44 10.45 18.42 17.44
N PRO A 45 10.18 17.48 18.37
CA PRO A 45 8.88 16.82 18.43
C PRO A 45 7.74 17.83 18.57
N ASP A 46 6.68 17.68 17.78
CA ASP A 46 5.46 18.50 17.76
C ASP A 46 4.27 17.65 18.22
N VAL A 47 4.45 16.92 19.32
CA VAL A 47 3.47 16.04 19.94
C VAL A 47 3.06 16.64 21.28
N ALA A 48 1.75 16.68 21.55
CA ALA A 48 1.26 17.19 22.83
C ALA A 48 1.80 16.33 24.00
N PRO A 49 2.10 16.94 25.16
CA PRO A 49 2.58 16.20 26.32
C PRO A 49 1.63 15.06 26.69
N GLY A 50 2.15 13.81 26.75
CA GLY A 50 1.39 12.60 27.08
C GLY A 50 0.57 12.01 25.93
N ALA A 51 0.57 12.61 24.73
CA ALA A 51 -0.04 12.02 23.55
C ALA A 51 0.91 11.01 22.88
N GLU A 52 0.34 9.92 22.36
CA GLU A 52 1.10 8.99 21.52
C GLU A 52 1.34 9.61 20.13
N PRO A 53 2.50 9.35 19.49
CA PRO A 53 2.70 9.66 18.09
C PRO A 53 1.76 8.80 17.23
N TRP A 54 1.62 9.18 15.97
CA TRP A 54 0.83 8.39 15.03
C TRP A 54 1.52 7.07 14.72
N SER A 55 0.75 6.08 14.28
CA SER A 55 1.28 4.82 13.79
C SER A 55 0.59 4.39 12.52
N GLY A 56 1.37 3.97 11.54
CA GLY A 56 0.91 3.17 10.41
C GLY A 56 0.88 1.68 10.76
N HIS A 57 0.79 0.85 9.73
CA HIS A 57 0.81 -0.61 9.92
C HIS A 57 2.15 -1.09 10.46
N GLY A 58 3.25 -0.59 9.94
CA GLY A 58 4.63 -0.99 10.27
C GLY A 58 5.55 0.18 10.64
N ALA A 59 5.05 1.34 11.08
CA ALA A 59 5.88 2.48 11.38
C ALA A 59 5.33 3.35 12.52
N VAL A 60 6.25 3.95 13.27
CA VAL A 60 5.96 5.11 14.13
C VAL A 60 6.08 6.37 13.27
N VAL A 61 5.13 7.28 13.38
CA VAL A 61 5.14 8.57 12.67
C VAL A 61 5.03 9.68 13.70
N VAL A 62 6.14 10.37 13.93
CA VAL A 62 6.25 11.45 14.93
C VAL A 62 6.07 12.79 14.24
N PRO A 63 5.03 13.59 14.54
CA PRO A 63 4.97 14.98 14.14
C PRO A 63 6.18 15.76 14.68
N VAL A 64 6.83 16.54 13.81
CA VAL A 64 8.03 17.32 14.17
C VAL A 64 7.96 18.72 13.58
N ARG A 65 8.80 19.62 14.11
CA ARG A 65 9.19 20.89 13.51
C ARG A 65 10.60 20.76 12.96
N LEU A 66 10.77 21.22 11.73
CA LEU A 66 12.06 21.35 11.07
C LEU A 66 12.84 22.56 11.62
N ASN A 67 14.11 22.71 11.25
CA ASN A 67 14.95 23.84 11.68
C ASN A 67 14.41 25.22 11.34
N ASP A 68 13.67 25.33 10.23
CA ASP A 68 13.02 26.57 9.78
C ASP A 68 11.63 26.78 10.43
N GLY A 69 11.23 25.89 11.35
CA GLY A 69 9.91 25.89 11.99
C GLY A 69 8.80 25.26 11.16
N ALA A 70 9.05 24.82 9.93
CA ALA A 70 8.05 24.18 9.09
C ALA A 70 7.59 22.84 9.70
N PRO A 71 6.30 22.46 9.50
CA PRO A 71 5.79 21.17 9.96
C PRO A 71 6.34 20.03 9.10
N GLY A 72 6.83 18.97 9.76
CA GLY A 72 7.26 17.73 9.16
C GLY A 72 6.77 16.51 9.95
N VAL A 73 7.11 15.34 9.49
CA VAL A 73 6.98 14.08 10.24
C VAL A 73 8.27 13.28 10.14
N LEU A 74 8.62 12.63 11.23
CA LEU A 74 9.66 11.61 11.30
C LEU A 74 8.99 10.25 11.27
N LYS A 75 9.23 9.44 10.24
CA LYS A 75 8.74 8.07 10.09
C LYS A 75 9.88 7.11 10.43
N ALA A 76 9.68 6.22 11.40
CA ALA A 76 10.59 5.13 11.73
C ALA A 76 9.88 3.80 11.44
N ALA A 77 10.31 3.10 10.38
CA ALA A 77 9.67 1.92 9.88
C ALA A 77 10.27 0.62 10.44
N TYR A 78 9.44 -0.43 10.56
CA TYR A 78 9.92 -1.79 10.76
C TYR A 78 10.79 -2.20 9.56
N PRO A 79 11.98 -2.80 9.78
CA PRO A 79 12.87 -3.18 8.69
C PRO A 79 12.34 -4.40 7.93
N HIS A 80 11.64 -4.17 6.84
CA HIS A 80 11.25 -5.17 5.85
C HIS A 80 11.65 -4.70 4.43
N GLU A 81 11.60 -5.59 3.46
CA GLU A 81 12.10 -5.29 2.10
C GLU A 81 11.43 -4.08 1.47
N GLU A 82 10.11 -3.94 1.63
CA GLU A 82 9.32 -2.84 1.07
C GLU A 82 9.75 -1.47 1.64
N SER A 83 10.08 -1.39 2.95
CA SER A 83 10.52 -0.14 3.58
C SER A 83 11.91 0.32 3.12
N ARG A 84 12.73 -0.59 2.60
CA ARG A 84 14.10 -0.27 2.15
C ARG A 84 14.14 0.57 0.89
N THR A 85 13.11 0.53 0.06
CA THR A 85 13.07 1.20 -1.24
C THR A 85 12.14 2.41 -1.28
N GLU A 86 11.38 2.66 -0.20
CA GLU A 86 10.46 3.80 -0.09
C GLU A 86 11.16 5.13 -0.37
N HIS A 87 12.32 5.38 0.26
CA HIS A 87 13.08 6.62 0.09
C HIS A 87 13.55 6.84 -1.35
N LEU A 88 13.85 5.76 -2.10
CA LEU A 88 14.24 5.83 -3.51
C LEU A 88 13.07 6.30 -4.38
N ALA A 89 11.88 5.73 -4.17
CA ALA A 89 10.68 6.11 -4.90
C ALA A 89 10.27 7.55 -4.61
N LEU A 90 10.25 7.94 -3.33
CA LEU A 90 9.95 9.31 -2.93
C LEU A 90 10.95 10.31 -3.52
N GLY A 91 12.24 9.95 -3.57
CA GLY A 91 13.28 10.76 -4.23
C GLY A 91 13.09 10.88 -5.73
N LEU A 92 12.64 9.83 -6.41
CA LEU A 92 12.32 9.86 -7.85
C LEU A 92 11.10 10.72 -8.16
N TRP A 93 10.05 10.64 -7.35
CA TRP A 93 8.83 11.45 -7.51
C TRP A 93 9.04 12.92 -7.12
N ASP A 94 9.95 13.22 -6.18
CA ASP A 94 10.32 14.57 -5.78
C ASP A 94 9.10 15.48 -5.50
N GLY A 95 8.15 15.00 -4.68
CA GLY A 95 6.93 15.72 -4.32
C GLY A 95 5.86 15.79 -5.42
N ARG A 96 6.10 15.24 -6.60
CA ARG A 96 5.14 15.21 -7.72
C ARG A 96 4.10 14.13 -7.54
N GLY A 97 2.99 14.45 -6.89
CA GLY A 97 1.92 13.50 -6.57
C GLY A 97 2.17 12.67 -5.31
N ALA A 98 3.41 12.52 -4.87
CA ALA A 98 3.80 11.83 -3.64
C ALA A 98 4.20 12.83 -2.54
N VAL A 99 4.16 12.38 -1.30
CA VAL A 99 4.70 13.11 -0.15
C VAL A 99 6.17 13.45 -0.39
N ARG A 100 6.57 14.68 -0.07
CA ARG A 100 7.95 15.13 -0.29
C ARG A 100 8.88 14.55 0.77
N LEU A 101 9.92 13.85 0.30
CA LEU A 101 11.04 13.43 1.12
C LEU A 101 11.93 14.65 1.42
N ILE A 102 12.20 14.91 2.70
CA ILE A 102 13.06 16.01 3.18
C ILE A 102 14.46 15.47 3.48
N ALA A 103 14.53 14.35 4.21
CA ALA A 103 15.77 13.66 4.54
C ALA A 103 15.49 12.17 4.78
N ALA A 104 16.53 11.35 4.73
CA ALA A 104 16.45 9.92 5.02
C ALA A 104 17.72 9.41 5.69
N ASP A 105 17.54 8.41 6.55
CA ASP A 105 18.58 7.48 6.99
C ASP A 105 18.08 6.06 6.69
N PRO A 106 18.38 5.53 5.49
CA PRO A 106 17.88 4.22 5.07
C PRO A 106 18.42 3.06 5.92
N GLU A 107 19.62 3.21 6.51
CA GLU A 107 20.21 2.18 7.38
C GLU A 107 19.46 2.08 8.71
N ALA A 108 19.04 3.21 9.26
CA ALA A 108 18.19 3.26 10.44
C ALA A 108 16.69 3.03 10.16
N GLY A 109 16.28 2.95 8.90
CA GLY A 109 14.87 2.84 8.50
C GLY A 109 14.06 4.11 8.79
N VAL A 110 14.68 5.29 8.68
CA VAL A 110 14.10 6.57 9.07
C VAL A 110 13.94 7.51 7.87
N LEU A 111 12.77 8.13 7.78
CA LEU A 111 12.46 9.17 6.79
C LEU A 111 11.96 10.44 7.49
N VAL A 112 12.35 11.59 6.96
CA VAL A 112 11.77 12.91 7.30
C VAL A 112 10.95 13.36 6.09
N LEU A 113 9.65 13.57 6.30
CA LEU A 113 8.70 13.87 5.24
C LEU A 113 7.97 15.18 5.52
N GLU A 114 7.41 15.81 4.48
CA GLU A 114 6.44 16.88 4.69
C GLU A 114 5.23 16.35 5.47
N ARG A 115 4.60 17.23 6.29
CA ARG A 115 3.41 16.83 7.05
C ARG A 115 2.14 17.08 6.26
N LEU A 116 1.33 16.02 6.14
CA LEU A 116 0.01 16.03 5.55
C LEU A 116 -1.08 16.00 6.63
N GLU A 117 -2.35 16.11 6.23
CA GLU A 117 -3.51 16.00 7.13
C GLU A 117 -3.80 14.52 7.42
N ALA A 118 -3.22 13.99 8.51
CA ALA A 118 -3.28 12.57 8.86
C ALA A 118 -4.71 12.01 9.06
N THR A 119 -5.69 12.88 9.36
CA THR A 119 -7.09 12.51 9.57
C THR A 119 -7.96 12.68 8.32
N ARG A 120 -7.39 13.10 7.20
CA ARG A 120 -8.12 13.38 5.96
C ARG A 120 -7.53 12.58 4.80
N SER A 121 -8.01 11.37 4.66
CA SER A 121 -7.63 10.48 3.57
C SER A 121 -8.68 10.47 2.45
N LEU A 122 -8.35 9.79 1.35
CA LEU A 122 -9.30 9.54 0.26
C LEU A 122 -10.42 8.56 0.66
N GLN A 123 -10.30 7.89 1.82
CA GLN A 123 -11.31 6.99 2.37
C GLN A 123 -12.66 7.67 2.60
N GLU A 124 -12.64 8.95 2.98
CA GLU A 124 -13.83 9.75 3.29
C GLU A 124 -14.45 10.45 2.06
N VAL A 125 -13.79 10.34 0.90
CA VAL A 125 -14.22 11.04 -0.32
C VAL A 125 -15.19 10.15 -1.10
N PRO A 126 -16.30 10.69 -1.67
CA PRO A 126 -17.21 9.93 -2.53
C PRO A 126 -16.47 9.23 -3.68
N LEU A 127 -16.85 8.00 -4.05
CA LEU A 127 -16.09 7.15 -4.98
C LEU A 127 -15.80 7.83 -6.32
N ALA A 128 -16.73 8.55 -6.91
CA ALA A 128 -16.51 9.24 -8.19
C ALA A 128 -15.42 10.32 -8.09
N ALA A 129 -15.44 11.12 -7.00
CA ALA A 129 -14.41 12.11 -6.75
C ALA A 129 -13.07 11.44 -6.36
N ALA A 130 -13.11 10.34 -5.61
CA ALA A 130 -11.94 9.55 -5.27
C ALA A 130 -11.28 8.96 -6.52
N ALA A 131 -12.03 8.50 -7.50
CA ALA A 131 -11.50 7.99 -8.77
C ALA A 131 -10.77 9.09 -9.55
N ALA A 132 -11.32 10.30 -9.60
CA ALA A 132 -10.66 11.44 -10.26
C ALA A 132 -9.33 11.82 -9.59
N VAL A 133 -9.30 11.87 -8.25
CA VAL A 133 -8.08 12.14 -7.46
C VAL A 133 -7.06 11.03 -7.67
N TRP A 134 -7.45 9.80 -7.47
CA TRP A 134 -6.57 8.63 -7.60
C TRP A 134 -5.96 8.55 -9.00
N GLY A 135 -6.80 8.65 -10.03
CA GLY A 135 -6.35 8.61 -11.42
C GLY A 135 -5.39 9.75 -11.77
N GLY A 136 -5.65 10.96 -11.26
CA GLY A 136 -4.75 12.11 -11.41
C GLY A 136 -3.40 11.88 -10.74
N LEU A 137 -3.37 11.26 -9.57
CA LEU A 137 -2.14 10.95 -8.85
C LEU A 137 -1.37 9.83 -9.56
N VAL A 138 -2.03 8.74 -9.97
CA VAL A 138 -1.39 7.63 -10.70
C VAL A 138 -0.70 8.15 -11.95
N ARG A 139 -1.34 8.98 -12.76
CA ARG A 139 -0.69 9.57 -13.94
C ARG A 139 0.57 10.37 -13.62
N ARG A 140 0.66 10.99 -12.44
CA ARG A 140 1.83 11.78 -12.01
C ARG A 140 2.97 10.94 -11.50
N ILE A 141 2.66 9.85 -10.79
CA ILE A 141 3.67 8.99 -10.18
C ILE A 141 4.12 7.84 -11.10
N SER A 142 3.38 7.54 -12.17
CA SER A 142 3.75 6.55 -13.19
C SER A 142 4.82 7.11 -14.12
N ILE A 143 6.05 7.23 -13.60
CA ILE A 143 7.20 7.74 -14.36
C ILE A 143 7.99 6.58 -14.96
N ALA A 144 8.45 6.75 -16.20
CA ALA A 144 9.25 5.74 -16.88
C ALA A 144 10.68 5.66 -16.28
N PRO A 145 11.29 4.46 -16.25
CA PRO A 145 12.69 4.31 -15.88
C PRO A 145 13.63 5.18 -16.70
N ASP A 146 14.62 5.73 -16.03
CA ASP A 146 15.66 6.57 -16.64
C ASP A 146 17.06 6.16 -16.14
N GLY A 147 18.09 6.94 -16.42
CA GLY A 147 19.48 6.64 -16.05
C GLY A 147 19.83 6.79 -14.56
N ARG A 148 18.91 7.23 -13.68
CA ARG A 148 19.20 7.43 -12.26
C ARG A 148 19.47 6.10 -11.54
N PRO A 149 20.50 6.02 -10.66
CA PRO A 149 20.87 4.79 -9.97
C PRO A 149 19.75 4.17 -9.12
N ALA A 150 18.84 4.98 -8.58
CA ALA A 150 17.73 4.54 -7.73
C ALA A 150 16.87 3.45 -8.38
N TRP A 151 16.73 3.44 -9.71
CA TRP A 151 15.94 2.45 -10.45
C TRP A 151 16.40 1.00 -10.25
N ARG A 152 17.69 0.79 -9.90
CA ARG A 152 18.24 -0.56 -9.66
C ARG A 152 17.76 -1.18 -8.35
N GLY A 153 17.17 -0.37 -7.46
CA GLY A 153 16.67 -0.81 -6.17
C GLY A 153 15.28 -1.45 -6.23
N PHE A 154 14.56 -1.32 -7.36
CA PHE A 154 13.18 -1.78 -7.43
C PHE A 154 13.05 -3.16 -8.06
N GLU A 155 12.21 -4.00 -7.46
CA GLU A 155 11.77 -5.25 -8.06
C GLU A 155 10.89 -4.99 -9.27
N GLN A 156 10.99 -5.87 -10.27
CA GLN A 156 10.16 -5.83 -11.47
C GLN A 156 8.86 -6.62 -11.24
N VAL A 157 7.72 -6.05 -11.62
CA VAL A 157 6.43 -6.77 -11.57
C VAL A 157 6.48 -8.05 -12.41
N ALA A 158 7.25 -8.06 -13.51
CA ALA A 158 7.46 -9.26 -14.33
C ALA A 158 8.20 -10.36 -13.56
N ALA A 159 9.23 -10.02 -12.78
CA ALA A 159 9.94 -11.00 -11.94
C ALA A 159 9.06 -11.52 -10.80
N LEU A 160 8.22 -10.65 -10.23
CA LEU A 160 7.21 -11.05 -9.26
C LEU A 160 6.20 -12.04 -9.87
N ALA A 161 5.72 -11.80 -11.08
CA ALA A 161 4.81 -12.71 -11.78
C ALA A 161 5.47 -14.06 -12.12
N GLU A 162 6.74 -14.06 -12.50
CA GLU A 162 7.52 -15.30 -12.71
C GLU A 162 7.60 -16.11 -11.42
N ARG A 163 7.98 -15.49 -10.32
CA ARG A 163 8.02 -16.12 -8.99
C ARG A 163 6.63 -16.67 -8.59
N TRP A 164 5.56 -15.93 -8.77
CA TRP A 164 4.21 -16.40 -8.50
C TRP A 164 3.79 -17.60 -9.37
N SER A 165 4.27 -17.68 -10.62
CA SER A 165 4.01 -18.83 -11.48
C SER A 165 4.58 -20.13 -10.90
N ASP A 166 5.70 -20.06 -10.20
CA ASP A 166 6.33 -21.20 -9.53
C ASP A 166 5.71 -21.48 -8.17
N GLU A 167 5.51 -20.44 -7.34
CA GLU A 167 5.07 -20.57 -5.95
C GLU A 167 3.58 -20.90 -5.80
N PHE A 168 2.69 -20.36 -6.63
CA PHE A 168 1.25 -20.56 -6.45
C PHE A 168 0.82 -22.03 -6.46
N PRO A 169 1.27 -22.89 -7.38
CA PRO A 169 0.90 -24.29 -7.37
C PRO A 169 1.38 -25.01 -6.10
N GLU A 170 2.61 -24.75 -5.67
CA GLU A 170 3.22 -25.38 -4.48
C GLU A 170 2.48 -24.96 -3.20
N ARG A 171 2.23 -23.67 -3.01
CA ARG A 171 1.51 -23.12 -1.85
C ARG A 171 0.06 -23.60 -1.82
N TRP A 172 -0.61 -23.64 -2.98
CA TRP A 172 -1.97 -24.13 -3.10
C TRP A 172 -2.10 -25.59 -2.69
N GLU A 173 -1.18 -26.47 -3.13
CA GLU A 173 -1.14 -27.88 -2.71
C GLU A 173 -0.81 -28.01 -1.22
N ALA A 174 0.21 -27.30 -0.72
CA ALA A 174 0.62 -27.33 0.68
C ALA A 174 -0.48 -26.89 1.66
N LEU A 175 -1.34 -25.97 1.22
CA LEU A 175 -2.49 -25.48 1.99
C LEU A 175 -3.74 -26.37 1.85
N GLY A 176 -3.63 -27.54 1.19
CA GLY A 176 -4.76 -28.46 1.01
C GLY A 176 -5.80 -27.97 0.00
N ARG A 177 -5.39 -27.20 -1.00
CA ARG A 177 -6.24 -26.71 -2.08
C ARG A 177 -7.36 -25.80 -1.59
N PRO A 178 -7.04 -24.61 -1.04
CA PRO A 178 -7.98 -23.76 -0.28
C PRO A 178 -9.07 -23.11 -1.15
N PHE A 179 -8.99 -23.21 -2.47
CA PHE A 179 -9.97 -22.74 -3.45
C PHE A 179 -9.94 -23.61 -4.71
N PRO A 180 -10.95 -23.55 -5.60
CA PRO A 180 -11.01 -24.37 -6.81
C PRO A 180 -9.84 -24.13 -7.76
N ARG A 181 -9.39 -25.20 -8.40
CA ARG A 181 -8.24 -25.22 -9.32
C ARG A 181 -8.36 -24.22 -10.47
N TRP A 182 -9.56 -24.00 -11.00
CA TRP A 182 -9.78 -23.06 -12.10
C TRP A 182 -9.35 -21.62 -11.76
N LEU A 183 -9.50 -21.22 -10.47
CA LEU A 183 -9.08 -19.89 -10.03
C LEU A 183 -7.55 -19.78 -9.94
N LEU A 184 -6.87 -20.85 -9.53
CA LEU A 184 -5.41 -20.94 -9.62
C LEU A 184 -4.94 -20.83 -11.07
N GLU A 185 -5.55 -21.60 -11.98
CA GLU A 185 -5.20 -21.59 -13.40
C GLU A 185 -5.40 -20.21 -14.03
N ALA A 186 -6.48 -19.51 -13.69
CA ALA A 186 -6.72 -18.14 -14.14
C ALA A 186 -5.63 -17.16 -13.66
N ALA A 187 -5.17 -17.28 -12.42
CA ALA A 187 -4.07 -16.45 -11.91
C ALA A 187 -2.72 -16.79 -12.59
N LEU A 188 -2.45 -18.07 -12.82
CA LEU A 188 -1.24 -18.52 -13.53
C LEU A 188 -1.22 -18.02 -14.98
N GLU A 189 -2.36 -18.03 -15.67
CA GLU A 189 -2.47 -17.46 -17.01
C GLU A 189 -2.11 -15.97 -17.03
N VAL A 190 -2.57 -15.20 -16.04
CA VAL A 190 -2.18 -13.80 -15.89
C VAL A 190 -0.67 -13.67 -15.69
N CYS A 191 -0.10 -14.41 -14.75
CA CYS A 191 1.34 -14.35 -14.45
C CYS A 191 2.18 -14.67 -15.71
N GLN A 192 1.81 -15.71 -16.46
CA GLN A 192 2.51 -16.12 -17.68
C GLN A 192 2.35 -15.10 -18.82
N THR A 193 1.19 -14.47 -18.94
CA THR A 193 0.90 -13.51 -20.00
C THR A 193 1.52 -12.15 -19.70
N ARG A 194 1.31 -11.62 -18.50
CA ARG A 194 1.77 -10.29 -18.09
C ARG A 194 3.24 -10.28 -17.69
N GLY A 195 3.78 -11.37 -17.14
CA GLY A 195 5.20 -11.54 -16.87
C GLY A 195 6.07 -11.58 -18.12
N ALA A 196 5.52 -11.96 -19.27
CA ALA A 196 6.25 -12.05 -20.53
C ALA A 196 6.48 -10.67 -21.17
N VAL A 197 7.38 -9.87 -20.60
CA VAL A 197 7.67 -8.47 -20.98
C VAL A 197 7.85 -8.27 -22.49
N GLY A 198 8.51 -9.19 -23.19
CA GLY A 198 8.73 -9.09 -24.64
C GLY A 198 7.50 -9.36 -25.52
N ARG A 199 6.36 -9.70 -24.93
CA ARG A 199 5.11 -10.06 -25.65
C ARG A 199 3.94 -9.14 -25.34
N ARG A 200 4.01 -8.35 -24.28
CA ARG A 200 2.98 -7.38 -23.89
C ARG A 200 3.25 -6.00 -24.51
N SER A 201 2.19 -5.22 -24.70
CA SER A 201 2.27 -3.86 -25.23
C SER A 201 2.50 -2.79 -24.16
N GLY A 202 2.43 -3.15 -22.88
CA GLY A 202 2.56 -2.23 -21.76
C GLY A 202 3.97 -1.66 -21.63
N VAL A 203 4.05 -0.46 -21.09
CA VAL A 203 5.31 0.23 -20.75
C VAL A 203 5.52 0.15 -19.24
N ASP A 204 6.72 -0.26 -18.82
CA ASP A 204 7.06 -0.29 -17.41
C ASP A 204 7.29 1.12 -16.86
N VAL A 205 6.69 1.38 -15.71
CA VAL A 205 6.79 2.63 -14.95
C VAL A 205 7.05 2.32 -13.47
N LEU A 206 7.38 3.34 -12.69
CA LEU A 206 7.37 3.23 -11.24
C LEU A 206 5.92 3.12 -10.76
N VAL A 207 5.60 2.04 -10.04
CA VAL A 207 4.27 1.71 -9.55
C VAL A 207 4.25 1.80 -8.03
N HIS A 208 3.23 2.44 -7.48
CA HIS A 208 2.90 2.36 -6.06
C HIS A 208 2.01 1.13 -5.82
N ALA A 209 2.60 0.01 -5.48
CA ALA A 209 1.88 -1.26 -5.44
C ALA A 209 0.87 -1.40 -4.27
N ASP A 210 0.81 -0.46 -3.33
CA ASP A 210 -0.18 -0.45 -2.23
C ASP A 210 -1.00 0.85 -2.18
N LEU A 211 -1.47 1.34 -3.34
CA LEU A 211 -2.16 2.62 -3.45
C LEU A 211 -3.67 2.52 -3.14
N HIS A 212 -3.99 2.21 -1.88
CA HIS A 212 -5.37 2.24 -1.39
C HIS A 212 -5.77 3.64 -0.86
N PHE A 213 -7.05 3.81 -0.55
CA PHE A 213 -7.63 5.11 -0.15
C PHE A 213 -6.98 5.75 1.07
N LEU A 214 -6.48 4.96 2.05
CA LEU A 214 -5.81 5.47 3.24
C LEU A 214 -4.37 5.93 2.98
N ASN A 215 -3.75 5.49 1.87
CA ASN A 215 -2.42 5.91 1.45
C ASN A 215 -2.44 7.17 0.57
N ILE A 216 -3.57 7.88 0.56
CA ILE A 216 -3.73 9.17 -0.13
C ILE A 216 -4.28 10.17 0.86
N LEU A 217 -3.43 11.10 1.30
CA LEU A 217 -3.76 12.10 2.31
C LEU A 217 -3.90 13.49 1.72
N ALA A 218 -4.80 14.28 2.31
CA ALA A 218 -4.99 15.68 1.93
C ALA A 218 -3.80 16.54 2.36
N ARG A 219 -3.48 17.55 1.57
CA ARG A 219 -2.52 18.60 1.93
C ARG A 219 -3.14 19.56 2.94
N PRO A 220 -2.33 20.16 3.84
CA PRO A 220 -2.80 21.19 4.75
C PRO A 220 -3.45 22.37 4.03
N GLY A 221 -4.53 22.89 4.61
CA GLY A 221 -5.22 24.07 4.09
C GLY A 221 -6.12 23.83 2.85
N THR A 222 -6.27 22.59 2.39
CA THR A 222 -7.13 22.26 1.25
C THR A 222 -8.59 22.01 1.69
N ALA A 223 -9.56 22.25 0.80
CA ALA A 223 -10.97 22.00 1.07
C ALA A 223 -11.26 20.51 1.26
N ALA A 224 -12.18 20.18 2.18
CA ALA A 224 -12.61 18.80 2.38
C ALA A 224 -13.39 18.29 1.17
N GLY A 225 -13.19 17.00 0.80
CA GLY A 225 -13.93 16.35 -0.28
C GLY A 225 -13.62 16.85 -1.70
N SER A 226 -12.56 17.64 -1.86
CA SER A 226 -12.14 18.13 -3.18
C SER A 226 -11.80 16.94 -4.10
N GLY A 227 -12.33 16.95 -5.32
CA GLY A 227 -11.95 16.02 -6.38
C GLY A 227 -10.67 16.41 -7.14
N ASP A 228 -9.94 17.44 -6.66
CA ASP A 228 -8.72 17.92 -7.30
C ASP A 228 -7.50 17.14 -6.79
N PRO A 229 -6.77 16.41 -7.66
CA PRO A 229 -5.58 15.65 -7.27
C PRO A 229 -4.45 16.53 -6.73
N ASP A 230 -4.41 17.84 -7.01
CA ASP A 230 -3.40 18.74 -6.46
C ASP A 230 -3.50 18.91 -4.95
N ASN A 231 -4.68 18.64 -4.38
CA ASN A 231 -4.95 18.72 -2.96
C ASN A 231 -4.52 17.48 -2.17
N TYR A 232 -3.99 16.45 -2.83
CA TYR A 232 -3.64 15.17 -2.20
C TYR A 232 -2.20 14.75 -2.54
N ARG A 233 -1.66 13.86 -1.71
CA ARG A 233 -0.36 13.20 -1.92
C ARG A 233 -0.48 11.73 -1.54
N VAL A 234 0.22 10.88 -2.33
CA VAL A 234 0.39 9.48 -1.95
C VAL A 234 1.48 9.36 -0.88
N ILE A 235 1.30 8.40 0.02
CA ILE A 235 2.24 8.07 1.10
C ILE A 235 2.47 6.56 1.14
N ASP A 236 3.49 6.13 1.86
CA ASP A 236 3.73 4.71 2.19
C ASP A 236 3.82 3.79 0.97
N PRO A 237 4.65 4.12 -0.04
CA PRO A 237 4.73 3.31 -1.24
C PRO A 237 5.41 1.96 -0.99
N HIS A 238 4.87 0.91 -1.65
CA HIS A 238 5.58 -0.34 -1.94
C HIS A 238 6.02 -0.29 -3.41
N PRO A 239 7.18 0.28 -3.72
CA PRO A 239 7.52 0.61 -5.09
C PRO A 239 8.00 -0.59 -5.89
N LEU A 240 7.41 -0.79 -7.06
CA LEU A 240 7.79 -1.78 -8.06
C LEU A 240 7.97 -1.08 -9.42
N VAL A 241 8.59 -1.77 -10.37
CA VAL A 241 8.65 -1.33 -11.76
C VAL A 241 7.86 -2.29 -12.64
N GLY A 242 6.86 -1.80 -13.35
CA GLY A 242 5.99 -2.61 -14.19
C GLY A 242 4.85 -1.84 -14.82
N GLU A 243 3.83 -2.56 -15.29
CA GLU A 243 2.62 -1.93 -15.85
C GLU A 243 1.88 -1.13 -14.77
N ALA A 244 1.48 0.10 -15.08
CA ALA A 244 0.80 0.99 -14.14
C ALA A 244 -0.52 0.42 -13.60
N GLU A 245 -1.16 -0.45 -14.38
CA GLU A 245 -2.39 -1.16 -14.06
C GLU A 245 -2.29 -2.01 -12.80
N PHE A 246 -1.08 -2.44 -12.44
CA PHE A 246 -0.81 -3.17 -11.20
C PHE A 246 -1.22 -2.37 -9.94
N ALA A 247 -1.26 -1.05 -10.01
CA ALA A 247 -1.66 -0.18 -8.90
C ALA A 247 -3.17 -0.19 -8.59
N VAL A 248 -4.02 -0.73 -9.47
CA VAL A 248 -5.49 -0.71 -9.30
C VAL A 248 -5.97 -1.68 -8.23
N ALA A 249 -5.30 -2.82 -8.08
CA ALA A 249 -5.74 -3.90 -7.20
C ALA A 249 -6.10 -3.46 -5.77
N PRO A 250 -5.32 -2.62 -5.04
CA PRO A 250 -5.65 -2.20 -3.68
C PRO A 250 -6.99 -1.49 -3.52
N LEU A 251 -7.54 -0.90 -4.58
CA LEU A 251 -8.85 -0.26 -4.55
C LEU A 251 -10.00 -1.28 -4.53
N LEU A 252 -9.77 -2.48 -5.07
CA LEU A 252 -10.81 -3.46 -5.32
C LEU A 252 -11.16 -4.29 -4.09
N TRP A 253 -10.27 -4.39 -3.10
CA TRP A 253 -10.57 -5.06 -1.82
C TRP A 253 -10.90 -4.09 -0.68
N ASN A 254 -10.87 -2.78 -0.96
CA ASN A 254 -11.25 -1.74 -0.01
C ASN A 254 -12.68 -1.24 -0.29
N ARG A 255 -13.36 -0.74 0.73
CA ARG A 255 -14.69 -0.13 0.62
C ARG A 255 -15.73 -1.05 -0.07
N LEU A 256 -15.63 -2.37 0.17
CA LEU A 256 -16.52 -3.36 -0.46
C LEU A 256 -17.98 -3.19 -0.03
N ALA A 257 -18.24 -2.71 1.18
CA ALA A 257 -19.59 -2.42 1.67
C ALA A 257 -20.32 -1.33 0.86
N GLU A 258 -19.60 -0.57 0.03
CA GLU A 258 -20.19 0.46 -0.84
C GLU A 258 -20.53 -0.05 -2.25
N LEU A 259 -20.32 -1.33 -2.52
CA LEU A 259 -20.77 -1.96 -3.76
C LEU A 259 -22.31 -2.08 -3.77
N SER A 260 -22.92 -2.01 -4.96
CA SER A 260 -24.35 -2.20 -5.12
C SER A 260 -24.80 -3.56 -4.56
N ALA A 261 -25.74 -3.56 -3.62
CA ALA A 261 -26.29 -4.79 -3.06
C ALA A 261 -27.12 -5.60 -4.08
N ALA A 262 -27.59 -4.97 -5.15
CA ALA A 262 -28.39 -5.63 -6.19
C ALA A 262 -27.52 -6.53 -7.08
N ASP A 263 -26.33 -6.06 -7.45
CA ASP A 263 -25.34 -6.82 -8.21
C ASP A 263 -23.92 -6.36 -7.80
N PRO A 264 -23.39 -6.91 -6.71
CA PRO A 264 -22.09 -6.51 -6.24
C PRO A 264 -20.93 -6.98 -7.14
N ALA A 265 -21.12 -8.04 -7.92
CA ALA A 265 -20.12 -8.53 -8.85
C ALA A 265 -19.95 -7.54 -10.03
N ALA A 266 -21.06 -7.14 -10.66
CA ALA A 266 -21.01 -6.10 -11.70
C ALA A 266 -20.46 -4.78 -11.16
N ALA A 267 -20.86 -4.36 -9.95
CA ALA A 267 -20.36 -3.14 -9.33
C ALA A 267 -18.84 -3.17 -9.05
N LEU A 268 -18.25 -4.34 -8.73
CA LEU A 268 -16.80 -4.47 -8.58
C LEU A 268 -16.08 -4.31 -9.93
N LEU A 269 -16.60 -4.93 -10.99
CA LEU A 269 -16.05 -4.80 -12.35
C LEU A 269 -16.15 -3.36 -12.87
N GLU A 270 -17.28 -2.70 -12.63
CA GLU A 270 -17.47 -1.28 -12.94
C GLU A 270 -16.46 -0.41 -12.19
N ARG A 271 -16.28 -0.64 -10.88
CA ARG A 271 -15.25 0.06 -10.09
C ARG A 271 -13.85 -0.11 -10.68
N CYS A 272 -13.47 -1.33 -11.07
CA CYS A 272 -12.18 -1.59 -11.73
C CYS A 272 -12.04 -0.76 -13.00
N HIS A 273 -13.07 -0.75 -13.83
CA HIS A 273 -13.10 0.02 -15.07
C HIS A 273 -13.02 1.53 -14.82
N ASP A 274 -13.81 2.08 -13.90
CA ASP A 274 -13.89 3.51 -13.60
C ASP A 274 -12.56 4.07 -13.10
N PHE A 275 -11.91 3.38 -12.14
CA PHE A 275 -10.61 3.80 -11.63
C PHE A 275 -9.52 3.68 -12.71
N SER A 276 -9.55 2.62 -13.52
CA SER A 276 -8.63 2.47 -14.65
C SER A 276 -8.81 3.60 -15.67
N ALA A 277 -10.04 3.86 -16.09
CA ALA A 277 -10.38 4.94 -17.01
C ALA A 277 -9.96 6.32 -16.48
N ALA A 278 -10.20 6.61 -15.19
CA ALA A 278 -9.77 7.85 -14.55
C ALA A 278 -8.25 8.05 -14.58
N ALA A 279 -7.48 6.97 -14.58
CA ALA A 279 -6.02 7.00 -14.68
C ALA A 279 -5.51 6.92 -16.14
N GLY A 280 -6.36 6.64 -17.12
CA GLY A 280 -5.98 6.37 -18.50
C GLY A 280 -5.29 5.01 -18.69
N LEU A 281 -5.68 4.03 -17.86
CA LEU A 281 -5.16 2.66 -17.85
C LEU A 281 -6.11 1.71 -18.58
N ASP A 282 -5.59 0.56 -19.00
CA ASP A 282 -6.38 -0.52 -19.56
C ASP A 282 -7.09 -1.30 -18.44
N GLY A 283 -8.44 -1.25 -18.43
CA GLY A 283 -9.25 -1.89 -17.40
C GLY A 283 -9.17 -3.42 -17.40
N ASP A 284 -8.94 -4.05 -18.55
CA ASP A 284 -8.77 -5.50 -18.64
C ASP A 284 -7.41 -5.94 -18.09
N VAL A 285 -6.36 -5.18 -18.38
CA VAL A 285 -5.02 -5.42 -17.79
C VAL A 285 -5.06 -5.20 -16.29
N ALA A 286 -5.72 -4.15 -15.81
CA ALA A 286 -5.91 -3.89 -14.38
C ALA A 286 -6.67 -5.03 -13.68
N ARG A 287 -7.74 -5.53 -14.30
CA ARG A 287 -8.51 -6.67 -13.82
C ARG A 287 -7.66 -7.94 -13.71
N GLN A 288 -6.83 -8.20 -14.72
CA GLN A 288 -5.91 -9.34 -14.71
C GLN A 288 -4.91 -9.25 -13.55
N TRP A 289 -4.21 -8.13 -13.41
CA TRP A 289 -3.27 -7.95 -12.29
C TRP A 289 -3.94 -8.03 -10.93
N ALA A 290 -5.14 -7.46 -10.79
CA ALA A 290 -5.89 -7.54 -9.55
C ALA A 290 -6.30 -8.98 -9.21
N LEU A 291 -6.70 -9.80 -10.20
CA LEU A 291 -6.96 -11.22 -10.02
C LEU A 291 -5.74 -11.96 -9.47
N ALA A 292 -4.57 -11.82 -10.10
CA ALA A 292 -3.36 -12.50 -9.66
C ALA A 292 -2.94 -12.08 -8.24
N ARG A 293 -3.03 -10.78 -7.93
CA ARG A 293 -2.73 -10.25 -6.58
C ARG A 293 -3.69 -10.76 -5.52
N GLU A 294 -4.98 -10.92 -5.85
CA GLU A 294 -5.94 -11.42 -4.88
C GLU A 294 -5.81 -12.94 -4.65
N VAL A 295 -5.35 -13.69 -5.65
CA VAL A 295 -4.94 -15.09 -5.44
C VAL A 295 -3.72 -15.16 -4.52
N GLU A 296 -2.70 -14.33 -4.74
CA GLU A 296 -1.57 -14.21 -3.80
C GLU A 296 -2.02 -13.87 -2.39
N ASN A 297 -2.85 -12.84 -2.24
CA ASN A 297 -3.38 -12.43 -0.95
C ASN A 297 -4.16 -13.58 -0.27
N SER A 298 -4.95 -14.36 -1.04
CA SER A 298 -5.72 -15.47 -0.49
C SER A 298 -4.84 -16.61 0.05
N LEU A 299 -3.74 -16.92 -0.66
CA LEU A 299 -2.75 -17.90 -0.21
C LEU A 299 -2.02 -17.41 1.04
N TRP A 300 -1.56 -16.17 1.04
CA TRP A 300 -0.92 -15.56 2.19
C TRP A 300 -1.82 -15.51 3.43
N TYR A 301 -3.09 -15.11 3.28
CA TYR A 301 -4.05 -15.13 4.39
C TYR A 301 -4.33 -16.54 4.90
N ALA A 302 -4.29 -17.56 4.04
CA ALA A 302 -4.45 -18.96 4.44
C ALA A 302 -3.24 -19.43 5.29
N GLU A 303 -2.01 -19.07 4.92
CA GLU A 303 -0.79 -19.33 5.68
C GLU A 303 -0.83 -18.67 7.06
N GLU A 304 -1.29 -17.42 7.12
CA GLU A 304 -1.46 -16.65 8.36
C GLU A 304 -2.71 -17.05 9.17
N ARG A 305 -3.49 -18.01 8.71
CA ARG A 305 -4.75 -18.46 9.33
C ARG A 305 -5.75 -17.32 9.54
N ASN A 306 -5.76 -16.38 8.63
CA ASN A 306 -6.68 -15.24 8.59
C ASN A 306 -7.85 -15.54 7.64
N ASP A 307 -8.86 -16.25 8.16
CA ASP A 307 -10.02 -16.65 7.36
C ASP A 307 -10.80 -15.46 6.79
N GLY A 308 -10.88 -14.35 7.52
CA GLY A 308 -11.58 -13.16 7.05
C GLY A 308 -10.89 -12.51 5.86
N GLY A 309 -9.58 -12.34 5.94
CA GLY A 309 -8.78 -11.83 4.82
C GLY A 309 -8.85 -12.75 3.61
N ARG A 310 -8.70 -14.07 3.83
CA ARG A 310 -8.81 -15.09 2.78
C ARG A 310 -10.16 -15.04 2.08
N THR A 311 -11.25 -15.01 2.84
CA THR A 311 -12.62 -14.98 2.29
C THR A 311 -12.84 -13.75 1.42
N ARG A 312 -12.36 -12.57 1.87
CA ARG A 312 -12.43 -11.32 1.10
C ARG A 312 -11.64 -11.43 -0.21
N SER A 313 -10.39 -11.90 -0.16
CA SER A 313 -9.56 -12.06 -1.36
C SER A 313 -10.14 -13.05 -2.34
N LEU A 314 -10.71 -14.16 -1.87
CA LEU A 314 -11.38 -15.13 -2.72
C LEU A 314 -12.63 -14.56 -3.40
N TRP A 315 -13.42 -13.74 -2.68
CA TRP A 315 -14.57 -13.08 -3.28
C TRP A 315 -14.15 -12.14 -4.41
N VAL A 316 -13.14 -11.30 -4.17
CA VAL A 316 -12.62 -10.36 -5.17
C VAL A 316 -12.01 -11.11 -6.35
N ALA A 317 -11.08 -12.05 -6.11
CA ALA A 317 -10.40 -12.80 -7.16
C ALA A 317 -11.37 -13.53 -8.07
N SER A 318 -12.32 -14.28 -7.49
CA SER A 318 -13.28 -15.07 -8.25
C SER A 318 -14.26 -14.20 -9.05
N THR A 319 -14.66 -13.06 -8.51
CA THR A 319 -15.47 -12.07 -9.23
C THR A 319 -14.70 -11.47 -10.41
N LEU A 320 -13.44 -11.09 -10.22
CA LEU A 320 -12.58 -10.59 -11.30
C LEU A 320 -12.30 -11.65 -12.38
N ALA A 321 -12.28 -12.93 -12.02
CA ALA A 321 -12.19 -14.04 -12.95
C ALA A 321 -13.51 -14.32 -13.73
N GLY A 322 -14.61 -13.62 -13.39
CA GLY A 322 -15.90 -13.73 -14.05
C GLY A 322 -16.84 -14.80 -13.48
N GLN A 323 -16.45 -15.46 -12.39
CA GLN A 323 -17.27 -16.48 -11.73
C GLN A 323 -17.08 -16.41 -10.21
N THR A 324 -17.91 -15.59 -9.54
CA THR A 324 -17.87 -15.49 -8.07
C THR A 324 -18.12 -16.87 -7.43
N LEU A 325 -17.29 -17.24 -6.47
CA LEU A 325 -17.43 -18.51 -5.74
C LEU A 325 -18.70 -18.54 -4.91
N ASP A 326 -19.43 -19.65 -4.98
CA ASP A 326 -20.62 -19.89 -4.17
C ASP A 326 -20.28 -20.00 -2.67
N GLY A 327 -21.23 -19.62 -1.83
CA GLY A 327 -21.14 -19.77 -0.38
C GLY A 327 -20.25 -18.74 0.33
N LEU A 328 -19.67 -17.78 -0.40
CA LEU A 328 -18.98 -16.65 0.21
C LEU A 328 -19.99 -15.61 0.75
N PRO A 329 -19.66 -14.89 1.83
CA PRO A 329 -20.50 -13.79 2.33
C PRO A 329 -20.67 -12.69 1.29
N MET A 330 -21.72 -11.88 1.44
CA MET A 330 -21.89 -10.67 0.66
C MET A 330 -20.78 -9.67 0.95
N PRO A 331 -20.38 -8.80 0.00
CA PRO A 331 -19.31 -7.83 0.20
C PRO A 331 -19.47 -6.92 1.43
N ALA A 332 -20.72 -6.58 1.78
CA ALA A 332 -21.02 -5.77 2.96
C ALA A 332 -20.69 -6.48 4.28
N ASP A 333 -20.68 -7.81 4.28
CA ASP A 333 -20.39 -8.64 5.45
C ASP A 333 -18.91 -9.09 5.52
N LEU A 334 -18.12 -8.75 4.50
CA LEU A 334 -16.71 -9.10 4.46
C LEU A 334 -15.89 -8.20 5.40
N PRO A 335 -14.85 -8.74 6.06
CA PRO A 335 -14.02 -7.96 6.97
C PRO A 335 -13.32 -6.80 6.26
N VAL A 336 -13.29 -5.64 6.92
CA VAL A 336 -12.54 -4.47 6.45
C VAL A 336 -11.03 -4.77 6.52
N PRO A 337 -10.23 -4.38 5.49
CA PRO A 337 -8.78 -4.52 5.53
C PRO A 337 -8.18 -3.88 6.78
N GLY A 338 -7.23 -4.55 7.43
CA GLY A 338 -6.54 -4.06 8.63
C GLY A 338 -7.28 -4.23 9.96
N ALA A 339 -8.54 -4.66 9.96
CA ALA A 339 -9.30 -4.84 11.20
C ALA A 339 -8.76 -5.99 12.08
N THR A 340 -8.17 -7.04 11.48
CA THR A 340 -7.59 -8.20 12.21
C THR A 340 -6.58 -8.95 11.32
N GLY A 341 -5.46 -8.38 10.96
CA GLY A 341 -4.47 -9.13 10.19
C GLY A 341 -3.05 -8.95 10.73
N PRO A 342 -2.21 -9.99 10.74
CA PRO A 342 -0.79 -9.82 10.97
C PRO A 342 -0.16 -9.00 9.83
N SER A 343 0.89 -8.27 10.19
CA SER A 343 1.74 -7.57 9.25
C SER A 343 2.34 -8.56 8.25
N ARG A 344 2.40 -8.19 6.97
CA ARG A 344 3.22 -8.91 5.99
C ARG A 344 4.64 -9.05 6.54
N ARG A 345 5.20 -10.24 6.41
CA ARG A 345 6.62 -10.50 6.67
C ARG A 345 7.44 -10.02 5.49
#